data_3a5f6b9217dc412240b7cc811923c29b
#
_entry.id   3a5f6b9217dc412240b7cc811923c29b
#
_cell.length_a   1.000
_cell.length_b   1.000
_cell.length_c   1.000
_cell.angle_alpha   90.00
_cell.angle_beta   90.00
_cell.angle_gamma   90.00
#
_symmetry.space_group_name_H-M   'P 1'
#
loop_
_entity.id
_entity.type
_entity.pdbx_description
1 polymer ?
#
loop_
_entity_poly.entity_id
_entity_poly.type
_entity_poly.pdbx_seq_one_letter_code
_entity_poly.pdbx_strand_id
1 'polypeptide(L)'
;MPRVKPFRGVRPPQALVEEVESRPYDVLDSDEARVEAGNNEKSLYHIIKPEINFPEGTSEYDPRVYESGADQFKKFQQEGWLVQDNEENYYLYAQTMNGKTQYGIVLCCHVDDYMNNVIKKHELTRRDKEEDRMKHVRNTNANIEPVFLAYKSSQPLIDLIDRTAKETPIYDFVAPIDHFRHQFWVIADPKDKEVITTE
;
A
#
# COMPACT_ATOMS: atom_id res chain seq x y z
N MET A 1 -16.39 -11.39 -13.87
CA MET A 1 -15.67 -10.29 -13.21
C MET A 1 -14.89 -10.84 -12.02
N PRO A 2 -13.78 -10.23 -11.63
CA PRO A 2 -13.10 -10.57 -10.39
C PRO A 2 -14.01 -10.31 -9.19
N ARG A 3 -13.95 -11.19 -8.19
CA ARG A 3 -14.64 -10.99 -6.91
C ARG A 3 -13.80 -10.04 -6.06
N VAL A 4 -14.38 -8.93 -5.65
CA VAL A 4 -13.71 -7.92 -4.81
C VAL A 4 -14.48 -7.69 -3.52
N LYS A 5 -13.79 -7.19 -2.49
CA LYS A 5 -14.42 -6.82 -1.22
C LYS A 5 -13.71 -5.63 -0.57
N PRO A 6 -14.44 -4.85 0.23
CA PRO A 6 -13.85 -3.84 1.09
C PRO A 6 -13.07 -4.49 2.24
N PHE A 7 -12.25 -3.70 2.93
CA PHE A 7 -11.46 -4.16 4.06
C PHE A 7 -11.20 -3.04 5.07
N ARG A 8 -10.77 -3.41 6.26
CA ARG A 8 -10.37 -2.47 7.31
C ARG A 8 -8.90 -2.10 7.11
N GLY A 9 -8.65 -0.96 6.43
CA GLY A 9 -7.30 -0.49 6.15
C GLY A 9 -6.52 -0.19 7.43
N VAL A 10 -5.23 -0.53 7.46
CA VAL A 10 -4.28 -0.09 8.49
C VAL A 10 -3.45 1.02 7.87
N ARG A 11 -3.56 2.23 8.41
CA ARG A 11 -2.98 3.42 7.80
C ARG A 11 -2.59 4.47 8.83
N PRO A 12 -1.69 5.42 8.51
CA PRO A 12 -1.30 6.46 9.45
C PRO A 12 -2.47 7.44 9.74
N PRO A 13 -2.52 8.05 10.92
CA PRO A 13 -3.30 9.26 11.15
C PRO A 13 -2.86 10.37 10.17
N GLN A 14 -3.79 11.25 9.79
CA GLN A 14 -3.52 12.33 8.83
C GLN A 14 -2.30 13.18 9.21
N ALA A 15 -2.13 13.47 10.49
CA ALA A 15 -1.01 14.26 10.98
C ALA A 15 0.37 13.59 10.86
N LEU A 16 0.41 12.28 10.59
CA LEU A 16 1.65 11.50 10.53
C LEU A 16 1.93 10.94 9.13
N VAL A 17 1.04 11.15 8.15
CA VAL A 17 1.16 10.50 6.84
C VAL A 17 2.49 10.81 6.15
N GLU A 18 2.95 12.06 6.19
CA GLU A 18 4.21 12.50 5.59
C GLU A 18 5.46 11.96 6.32
N GLU A 19 5.33 11.63 7.61
CA GLU A 19 6.42 11.00 8.36
C GLU A 19 6.49 9.48 8.14
N VAL A 20 5.33 8.86 7.85
CA VAL A 20 5.23 7.40 7.69
C VAL A 20 5.46 6.99 6.23
N GLU A 21 5.06 7.82 5.28
CA GLU A 21 5.13 7.47 3.85
C GLU A 21 6.53 7.03 3.41
N SER A 22 6.58 6.23 2.36
CA SER A 22 7.82 5.77 1.76
C SER A 22 7.63 5.43 0.28
N ARG A 23 8.70 5.44 -0.48
CA ARG A 23 8.69 4.87 -1.83
C ARG A 23 8.52 3.34 -1.78
N PRO A 24 8.04 2.69 -2.85
CA PRO A 24 7.95 1.23 -2.92
C PRO A 24 9.31 0.56 -2.68
N TYR A 25 9.30 -0.62 -2.03
CA TYR A 25 10.51 -1.33 -1.63
C TYR A 25 11.45 -1.72 -2.79
N ASP A 26 10.92 -1.84 -3.99
CA ASP A 26 11.60 -2.33 -5.19
C ASP A 26 12.23 -1.23 -6.07
N VAL A 27 12.02 0.04 -5.71
CA VAL A 27 12.59 1.19 -6.44
C VAL A 27 13.86 1.75 -5.81
N LEU A 28 14.34 1.15 -4.70
CA LEU A 28 15.53 1.59 -3.99
C LEU A 28 16.25 0.39 -3.36
N ASP A 29 17.55 0.52 -3.18
CA ASP A 29 18.33 -0.46 -2.43
C ASP A 29 18.30 -0.21 -0.90
N SER A 30 19.00 -1.03 -0.13
CA SER A 30 18.99 -0.94 1.33
C SER A 30 19.77 0.27 1.87
N ASP A 31 20.77 0.71 1.14
CA ASP A 31 21.57 1.89 1.53
C ASP A 31 20.80 3.17 1.27
N GLU A 32 20.13 3.26 0.14
CA GLU A 32 19.20 4.35 -0.18
C GLU A 32 18.06 4.42 0.85
N ALA A 33 17.44 3.28 1.20
CA ALA A 33 16.38 3.22 2.21
C ALA A 33 16.88 3.70 3.59
N ARG A 34 18.11 3.36 3.95
CA ARG A 34 18.75 3.80 5.20
C ARG A 34 18.97 5.32 5.22
N VAL A 35 19.41 5.87 4.09
CA VAL A 35 19.61 7.32 3.94
C VAL A 35 18.26 8.05 4.01
N GLU A 36 17.23 7.56 3.32
CA GLU A 36 15.91 8.18 3.29
C GLU A 36 15.19 8.08 4.64
N ALA A 37 15.26 6.94 5.32
CA ALA A 37 14.74 6.80 6.67
C ALA A 37 15.45 7.74 7.66
N GLY A 38 16.77 7.92 7.52
CA GLY A 38 17.58 8.78 8.38
C GLY A 38 17.35 8.49 9.85
N ASN A 39 16.96 9.51 10.61
CA ASN A 39 16.59 9.40 12.02
C ASN A 39 15.07 9.31 12.26
N ASN A 40 14.29 9.12 11.21
CA ASN A 40 12.84 9.04 11.34
C ASN A 40 12.39 7.64 11.74
N GLU A 41 12.13 7.44 13.04
CA GLU A 41 11.65 6.16 13.59
C GLU A 41 10.26 5.74 13.06
N LYS A 42 9.51 6.66 12.45
CA LYS A 42 8.17 6.41 11.90
C LYS A 42 8.19 6.08 10.41
N SER A 43 9.37 6.11 9.75
CA SER A 43 9.48 5.75 8.35
C SER A 43 9.02 4.32 8.11
N LEU A 44 8.13 4.10 7.13
CA LEU A 44 7.63 2.77 6.77
C LEU A 44 8.76 1.83 6.32
N TYR A 45 9.91 2.37 5.91
CA TYR A 45 11.09 1.55 5.56
C TYR A 45 11.51 0.60 6.68
N HIS A 46 11.31 0.97 7.96
CA HIS A 46 11.58 0.06 9.08
C HIS A 46 10.75 -1.23 9.04
N ILE A 47 9.65 -1.24 8.28
CA ILE A 47 8.75 -2.39 8.12
C ILE A 47 8.97 -3.08 6.76
N ILE A 48 9.09 -2.32 5.66
CA ILE A 48 9.14 -2.87 4.29
C ILE A 48 10.57 -3.17 3.81
N LYS A 49 11.57 -2.52 4.42
CA LYS A 49 13.02 -2.71 4.22
C LYS A 49 13.71 -2.92 5.57
N PRO A 50 13.29 -3.92 6.39
CA PRO A 50 13.69 -4.00 7.80
C PRO A 50 15.16 -4.33 8.00
N GLU A 51 15.92 -4.68 6.97
CA GLU A 51 17.38 -4.82 7.02
C GLU A 51 18.07 -3.50 7.40
N ILE A 52 17.41 -2.34 7.23
CA ILE A 52 17.95 -1.05 7.69
C ILE A 52 18.05 -0.94 9.22
N ASN A 53 17.32 -1.80 9.96
CA ASN A 53 17.37 -1.86 11.41
C ASN A 53 18.62 -2.61 11.94
N PHE A 54 19.45 -3.14 11.04
CA PHE A 54 20.66 -3.92 11.35
C PHE A 54 21.92 -3.21 10.83
N PRO A 55 23.13 -3.63 11.24
CA PRO A 55 24.37 -3.11 10.68
C PRO A 55 24.41 -3.22 9.14
N GLU A 56 25.12 -2.28 8.50
CA GLU A 56 25.37 -2.30 7.06
C GLU A 56 25.92 -3.66 6.60
N GLY A 57 25.51 -4.11 5.41
CA GLY A 57 25.88 -5.40 4.85
C GLY A 57 25.04 -6.58 5.37
N THR A 58 24.05 -6.35 6.24
CA THR A 58 23.08 -7.39 6.60
C THR A 58 22.22 -7.72 5.39
N SER A 59 22.16 -9.01 5.04
CA SER A 59 21.35 -9.47 3.91
C SER A 59 19.86 -9.19 4.12
N GLU A 60 19.17 -8.66 3.10
CA GLU A 60 17.71 -8.52 3.10
C GLU A 60 16.96 -9.86 3.31
N TYR A 61 17.64 -10.99 3.05
CA TYR A 61 17.09 -12.36 3.21
C TYR A 61 17.44 -13.02 4.55
N ASP A 62 18.10 -12.31 5.47
CA ASP A 62 18.38 -12.84 6.81
C ASP A 62 17.06 -13.09 7.57
N PRO A 63 16.83 -14.26 8.17
CA PRO A 63 15.59 -14.56 8.89
C PRO A 63 15.20 -13.51 9.94
N ARG A 64 16.19 -12.90 10.61
CA ARG A 64 15.97 -11.85 11.63
C ARG A 64 15.36 -10.58 11.06
N VAL A 65 15.57 -10.31 9.76
CA VAL A 65 15.02 -9.15 9.06
C VAL A 65 13.49 -9.25 9.00
N TYR A 66 12.94 -10.43 8.69
CA TYR A 66 11.49 -10.63 8.65
C TYR A 66 10.83 -10.52 10.03
N GLU A 67 11.50 -11.02 11.08
CA GLU A 67 11.05 -10.88 12.47
C GLU A 67 11.04 -9.39 12.87
N SER A 68 12.11 -8.67 12.55
CA SER A 68 12.21 -7.22 12.79
C SER A 68 11.09 -6.45 12.10
N GLY A 69 10.79 -6.74 10.84
CA GLY A 69 9.67 -6.11 10.13
C GLY A 69 8.33 -6.33 10.83
N ALA A 70 8.07 -7.55 11.31
CA ALA A 70 6.86 -7.87 12.06
C ALA A 70 6.81 -7.15 13.42
N ASP A 71 7.92 -7.04 14.12
CA ASP A 71 7.99 -6.32 15.39
C ASP A 71 7.83 -4.81 15.20
N GLN A 72 8.42 -4.23 14.17
CA GLN A 72 8.19 -2.83 13.81
C GLN A 72 6.73 -2.58 13.44
N PHE A 73 6.09 -3.45 12.68
CA PHE A 73 4.67 -3.32 12.35
C PHE A 73 3.77 -3.33 13.59
N LYS A 74 4.08 -4.17 14.59
CA LYS A 74 3.39 -4.16 15.90
C LYS A 74 3.67 -2.86 16.68
N LYS A 75 4.94 -2.42 16.73
CA LYS A 75 5.35 -1.16 17.38
C LYS A 75 4.56 0.01 16.78
N PHE A 76 4.49 0.12 15.45
CA PHE A 76 3.77 1.21 14.78
C PHE A 76 2.29 1.26 15.17
N GLN A 77 1.65 0.10 15.34
CA GLN A 77 0.26 0.05 15.80
C GLN A 77 0.13 0.40 17.30
N GLN A 78 1.05 -0.05 18.14
CA GLN A 78 1.06 0.25 19.57
C GLN A 78 1.27 1.74 19.85
N GLU A 79 2.16 2.38 19.08
CA GLU A 79 2.45 3.82 19.16
C GLU A 79 1.39 4.69 18.46
N GLY A 80 0.41 4.08 17.79
CA GLY A 80 -0.62 4.79 17.05
C GLY A 80 -0.11 5.48 15.77
N TRP A 81 1.06 5.09 15.26
CA TRP A 81 1.58 5.58 13.98
C TRP A 81 0.87 4.92 12.80
N LEU A 82 0.33 3.72 13.01
CA LEU A 82 -0.60 3.03 12.13
C LEU A 82 -1.85 2.64 12.92
N VAL A 83 -3.02 2.97 12.38
CA VAL A 83 -4.31 2.70 13.01
C VAL A 83 -5.21 1.94 12.04
N GLN A 84 -5.86 0.88 12.53
CA GLN A 84 -6.83 0.16 11.73
C GLN A 84 -8.19 0.87 11.71
N ASP A 85 -8.76 1.02 10.52
CA ASP A 85 -10.12 1.56 10.38
C ASP A 85 -11.15 0.67 11.10
N ASN A 86 -12.19 1.29 11.67
CA ASN A 86 -13.23 0.56 12.38
C ASN A 86 -14.16 -0.24 11.44
N GLU A 87 -14.36 0.28 10.22
CA GLU A 87 -15.27 -0.27 9.23
C GLU A 87 -14.52 -0.80 8.01
N GLU A 88 -15.12 -1.76 7.31
CA GLU A 88 -14.63 -2.21 6.01
C GLU A 88 -14.98 -1.20 4.93
N ASN A 89 -13.98 -0.67 4.25
CA ASN A 89 -14.12 0.35 3.21
C ASN A 89 -13.36 -0.04 1.94
N TYR A 90 -13.74 0.57 0.83
CA TYR A 90 -12.86 0.76 -0.31
C TYR A 90 -12.15 2.11 -0.16
N TYR A 91 -11.08 2.28 -0.91
CA TYR A 91 -10.35 3.54 -0.86
C TYR A 91 -10.05 4.00 -2.29
N LEU A 92 -10.11 5.30 -2.51
CA LEU A 92 -9.61 5.92 -3.73
C LEU A 92 -8.22 6.49 -3.43
N TYR A 93 -7.27 6.17 -4.27
CA TYR A 93 -5.92 6.70 -4.23
C TYR A 93 -5.61 7.41 -5.54
N ALA A 94 -5.01 8.59 -5.45
CA ALA A 94 -4.53 9.32 -6.61
C ALA A 94 -3.05 9.67 -6.45
N GLN A 95 -2.29 9.45 -7.51
CA GLN A 95 -0.90 9.88 -7.62
C GLN A 95 -0.74 10.81 -8.81
N THR A 96 -0.17 11.98 -8.58
CA THR A 96 0.14 12.94 -9.64
C THR A 96 1.63 13.00 -9.88
N MET A 97 2.05 12.63 -11.09
CA MET A 97 3.42 12.68 -11.59
C MET A 97 3.47 13.55 -12.84
N ASN A 98 4.38 14.51 -12.91
CA ASN A 98 4.60 15.33 -14.11
C ASN A 98 3.28 15.97 -14.65
N GLY A 99 2.42 16.41 -13.75
CA GLY A 99 1.13 17.04 -14.10
C GLY A 99 0.04 16.06 -14.58
N LYS A 100 0.27 14.75 -14.50
CA LYS A 100 -0.71 13.71 -14.82
C LYS A 100 -1.13 12.99 -13.57
N THR A 101 -2.43 12.94 -13.30
CA THR A 101 -3.01 12.22 -12.16
C THR A 101 -3.54 10.86 -12.61
N GLN A 102 -3.15 9.82 -11.90
CA GLN A 102 -3.68 8.47 -12.03
C GLN A 102 -4.49 8.12 -10.79
N TYR A 103 -5.68 7.57 -10.99
CA TYR A 103 -6.56 7.11 -9.92
C TYR A 103 -6.58 5.59 -9.85
N GLY A 104 -6.59 5.06 -8.63
CA GLY A 104 -6.73 3.64 -8.35
C GLY A 104 -7.70 3.38 -7.20
N ILE A 105 -8.50 2.32 -7.31
CA ILE A 105 -9.36 1.85 -6.22
C ILE A 105 -8.59 0.77 -5.45
N VAL A 106 -8.40 0.98 -4.15
CA VAL A 106 -7.73 0.02 -3.26
C VAL A 106 -8.77 -0.91 -2.65
N LEU A 107 -8.59 -2.21 -2.86
CA LEU A 107 -9.56 -3.24 -2.51
C LEU A 107 -8.89 -4.60 -2.31
N CYS A 108 -9.62 -5.59 -1.81
CA CYS A 108 -9.18 -6.98 -1.78
C CYS A 108 -9.78 -7.76 -2.97
N CYS A 109 -8.91 -8.46 -3.71
CA CYS A 109 -9.31 -9.42 -4.73
C CYS A 109 -9.32 -10.84 -4.17
N HIS A 110 -10.23 -11.69 -4.68
CA HIS A 110 -10.25 -13.10 -4.30
C HIS A 110 -9.09 -13.85 -4.95
N VAL A 111 -8.32 -14.58 -4.16
CA VAL A 111 -7.12 -15.31 -4.62
C VAL A 111 -7.41 -16.31 -5.74
N ASP A 112 -8.56 -17.00 -5.71
CA ASP A 112 -8.93 -17.93 -6.77
C ASP A 112 -9.09 -17.27 -8.12
N ASP A 113 -9.46 -16.00 -8.18
CA ASP A 113 -9.62 -15.26 -9.43
C ASP A 113 -8.25 -15.03 -10.09
N TYR A 114 -7.19 -14.89 -9.29
CA TYR A 114 -5.81 -14.90 -9.77
C TYR A 114 -5.38 -16.32 -10.17
N MET A 115 -5.65 -17.33 -9.37
CA MET A 115 -5.27 -18.71 -9.65
C MET A 115 -5.98 -19.29 -10.89
N ASN A 116 -7.24 -18.93 -11.09
CA ASN A 116 -8.07 -19.36 -12.23
C ASN A 116 -7.98 -18.42 -13.44
N ASN A 117 -7.01 -17.49 -13.45
CA ASN A 117 -6.74 -16.59 -14.57
C ASN A 117 -7.93 -15.67 -14.96
N VAL A 118 -8.83 -15.37 -14.01
CA VAL A 118 -9.82 -14.30 -14.14
C VAL A 118 -9.10 -12.95 -14.07
N ILE A 119 -8.22 -12.80 -13.07
CA ILE A 119 -7.20 -11.73 -13.03
C ILE A 119 -6.01 -12.22 -13.84
N LYS A 120 -5.71 -11.49 -14.93
CA LYS A 120 -4.64 -11.86 -15.85
C LYS A 120 -3.27 -11.54 -15.27
N LYS A 121 -2.33 -12.48 -15.39
CA LYS A 121 -0.93 -12.22 -15.06
C LYS A 121 -0.30 -11.35 -16.14
N HIS A 122 0.43 -10.33 -15.71
CA HIS A 122 1.16 -9.45 -16.63
C HIS A 122 2.50 -10.10 -17.06
N GLU A 123 3.24 -10.64 -16.08
CA GLU A 123 4.56 -11.21 -16.27
C GLU A 123 4.79 -12.41 -15.35
N LEU A 124 5.90 -13.10 -15.55
CA LEU A 124 6.36 -14.13 -14.62
C LEU A 124 7.22 -13.44 -13.53
N THR A 125 6.81 -13.60 -12.29
CA THR A 125 7.58 -13.10 -11.15
C THR A 125 8.87 -13.89 -10.96
N ARG A 126 9.91 -13.21 -10.50
CA ARG A 126 11.14 -13.87 -10.05
C ARG A 126 10.87 -14.63 -8.75
N ARG A 127 11.28 -15.90 -8.72
CA ARG A 127 11.03 -16.79 -7.59
C ARG A 127 11.64 -16.27 -6.27
N ASP A 128 12.85 -15.71 -6.33
CA ASP A 128 13.53 -15.14 -5.16
C ASP A 128 12.73 -13.98 -4.54
N LYS A 129 12.19 -13.09 -5.37
CA LYS A 129 11.36 -11.96 -4.91
C LYS A 129 9.98 -12.42 -4.41
N GLU A 130 9.39 -13.42 -5.05
CA GLU A 130 8.13 -14.03 -4.60
C GLU A 130 8.29 -14.67 -3.21
N GLU A 131 9.35 -15.47 -3.02
CA GLU A 131 9.66 -16.10 -1.74
C GLU A 131 9.94 -15.06 -0.63
N ASP A 132 10.61 -13.95 -0.96
CA ASP A 132 10.87 -12.85 -0.07
C ASP A 132 9.56 -12.17 0.39
N ARG A 133 8.74 -11.71 -0.54
CA ARG A 133 7.45 -11.09 -0.20
C ARG A 133 6.52 -12.02 0.56
N MET A 134 6.50 -13.30 0.22
CA MET A 134 5.73 -14.31 0.95
C MET A 134 6.19 -14.41 2.41
N LYS A 135 7.49 -14.31 2.71
CA LYS A 135 8.02 -14.32 4.08
C LYS A 135 7.60 -13.05 4.82
N HIS A 136 7.68 -11.88 4.19
CA HIS A 136 7.18 -10.63 4.78
C HIS A 136 5.71 -10.74 5.18
N VAL A 137 4.84 -11.16 4.25
CA VAL A 137 3.40 -11.33 4.52
C VAL A 137 3.15 -12.35 5.64
N ARG A 138 3.88 -13.48 5.66
CA ARG A 138 3.73 -14.50 6.72
C ARG A 138 4.12 -14.00 8.10
N ASN A 139 5.16 -13.20 8.21
CA ASN A 139 5.63 -12.69 9.49
C ASN A 139 4.77 -11.52 10.00
N THR A 140 4.40 -10.59 9.12
CA THR A 140 3.58 -9.42 9.48
C THR A 140 2.09 -9.75 9.57
N ASN A 141 1.63 -10.83 8.91
CA ASN A 141 0.21 -11.14 8.70
C ASN A 141 -0.56 -9.98 8.05
N ALA A 142 0.10 -9.24 7.17
CA ALA A 142 -0.45 -8.08 6.46
C ALA A 142 0.07 -7.98 5.04
N ASN A 143 -0.76 -7.45 4.13
CA ASN A 143 -0.32 -6.99 2.81
C ASN A 143 0.00 -5.50 2.93
N ILE A 144 1.27 -5.16 3.11
CA ILE A 144 1.70 -3.78 3.38
C ILE A 144 1.84 -3.00 2.07
N GLU A 145 2.22 -3.67 0.98
CA GLU A 145 2.39 -3.08 -0.34
C GLU A 145 1.37 -3.68 -1.32
N PRO A 146 0.32 -2.92 -1.69
CA PRO A 146 -0.71 -3.38 -2.62
C PRO A 146 -0.16 -3.67 -4.01
N VAL A 147 -0.67 -4.73 -4.64
CA VAL A 147 -0.35 -5.07 -6.03
C VAL A 147 -1.11 -4.14 -6.97
N PHE A 148 -0.42 -3.60 -7.98
CA PHE A 148 -1.04 -2.80 -9.02
C PHE A 148 -1.71 -3.69 -10.09
N LEU A 149 -3.00 -3.46 -10.33
CA LEU A 149 -3.78 -4.14 -11.35
C LEU A 149 -4.45 -3.13 -12.27
N ALA A 150 -4.47 -3.42 -13.57
CA ALA A 150 -5.25 -2.65 -14.54
C ALA A 150 -6.59 -3.33 -14.79
N TYR A 151 -7.64 -2.53 -14.98
CA TYR A 151 -8.99 -3.02 -15.29
C TYR A 151 -9.55 -2.33 -16.54
N LYS A 152 -10.56 -2.95 -17.14
CA LYS A 152 -11.26 -2.34 -18.28
C LYS A 152 -12.10 -1.17 -17.77
N SER A 153 -12.14 -0.11 -18.57
CA SER A 153 -12.96 1.06 -18.27
C SER A 153 -14.43 0.67 -18.06
N SER A 154 -15.03 1.18 -17.00
CA SER A 154 -16.45 1.04 -16.64
C SER A 154 -17.00 2.43 -16.31
N GLN A 155 -18.10 2.82 -16.95
CA GLN A 155 -18.65 4.16 -16.76
C GLN A 155 -19.11 4.40 -15.31
N PRO A 156 -19.77 3.46 -14.62
CA PRO A 156 -20.11 3.61 -13.20
C PRO A 156 -18.91 3.86 -12.30
N LEU A 157 -17.76 3.19 -12.56
CA LEU A 157 -16.54 3.41 -11.79
C LEU A 157 -15.90 4.78 -12.10
N ILE A 158 -15.94 5.21 -13.36
CA ILE A 158 -15.47 6.56 -13.76
C ILE A 158 -16.29 7.63 -13.03
N ASP A 159 -17.61 7.53 -13.08
CA ASP A 159 -18.52 8.49 -12.42
C ASP A 159 -18.31 8.52 -10.89
N LEU A 160 -18.04 7.34 -10.28
CA LEU A 160 -17.71 7.24 -8.87
C LEU A 160 -16.39 7.93 -8.56
N ILE A 161 -15.34 7.66 -9.31
CA ILE A 161 -14.02 8.27 -9.14
C ILE A 161 -14.12 9.79 -9.29
N ASP A 162 -14.81 10.28 -10.35
CA ASP A 162 -14.93 11.69 -10.65
C ASP A 162 -15.68 12.49 -9.56
N ARG A 163 -16.68 11.88 -8.91
CA ARG A 163 -17.36 12.55 -7.80
C ARG A 163 -16.57 12.49 -6.51
N THR A 164 -15.97 11.30 -6.17
CA THR A 164 -15.15 11.14 -4.97
C THR A 164 -13.92 12.05 -4.99
N ALA A 165 -13.27 12.20 -6.14
CA ALA A 165 -12.11 13.07 -6.31
C ALA A 165 -12.42 14.58 -6.13
N LYS A 166 -13.69 14.99 -6.14
CA LYS A 166 -14.13 16.37 -5.85
C LYS A 166 -14.34 16.61 -4.36
N GLU A 167 -14.41 15.56 -3.56
CA GLU A 167 -14.50 15.67 -2.10
C GLU A 167 -13.13 16.00 -1.51
N THR A 168 -13.11 16.49 -0.27
CA THR A 168 -11.87 16.71 0.45
C THR A 168 -11.19 15.37 0.78
N PRO A 169 -9.97 15.14 0.30
CA PRO A 169 -9.24 13.92 0.63
C PRO A 169 -8.83 13.89 2.11
N ILE A 170 -8.69 12.70 2.67
CA ILE A 170 -8.14 12.54 4.03
C ILE A 170 -6.62 12.70 4.07
N TYR A 171 -5.93 12.43 2.94
CA TYR A 171 -4.53 12.78 2.73
C TYR A 171 -4.40 13.57 1.45
N ASP A 172 -3.58 14.62 1.51
CA ASP A 172 -3.19 15.44 0.36
C ASP A 172 -1.83 16.05 0.65
N PHE A 173 -0.78 15.45 0.11
CA PHE A 173 0.59 15.88 0.35
C PHE A 173 1.46 15.64 -0.88
N VAL A 174 2.63 16.28 -0.90
CA VAL A 174 3.68 16.07 -1.91
C VAL A 174 4.86 15.39 -1.21
N ALA A 175 5.19 14.19 -1.66
CA ALA A 175 6.32 13.44 -1.11
C ALA A 175 7.63 14.23 -1.28
N PRO A 176 8.48 14.32 -0.24
CA PRO A 176 9.63 15.22 -0.24
C PRO A 176 10.75 14.80 -1.19
N ILE A 177 10.82 13.52 -1.55
CA ILE A 177 11.93 12.96 -2.33
C ILE A 177 11.64 12.97 -3.83
N ASP A 178 10.52 12.41 -4.25
CA ASP A 178 10.17 12.27 -5.68
C ASP A 178 9.27 13.39 -6.19
N HIS A 179 8.75 14.22 -5.27
CA HIS A 179 7.83 15.33 -5.55
C HIS A 179 6.51 14.89 -6.19
N PHE A 180 6.09 13.65 -5.98
CA PHE A 180 4.78 13.19 -6.40
C PHE A 180 3.74 13.63 -5.39
N ARG A 181 2.57 14.06 -5.89
CA ARG A 181 1.43 14.37 -5.03
C ARG A 181 0.61 13.12 -4.82
N HIS A 182 0.29 12.85 -3.56
CA HIS A 182 -0.53 11.74 -3.11
C HIS A 182 -1.82 12.24 -2.50
N GLN A 183 -2.94 11.70 -2.95
CA GLN A 183 -4.25 12.01 -2.41
C GLN A 183 -5.00 10.70 -2.10
N PHE A 184 -5.80 10.71 -1.03
CA PHE A 184 -6.46 9.49 -0.56
C PHE A 184 -7.82 9.79 0.03
N TRP A 185 -8.83 9.01 -0.33
CA TRP A 185 -10.21 9.11 0.14
C TRP A 185 -10.70 7.77 0.67
N VAL A 186 -11.61 7.79 1.65
CA VAL A 186 -12.33 6.60 2.14
C VAL A 186 -13.68 6.53 1.43
N ILE A 187 -13.98 5.44 0.76
CA ILE A 187 -15.28 5.17 0.15
C ILE A 187 -16.10 4.34 1.14
N ALA A 188 -16.89 5.04 1.96
CA ALA A 188 -17.67 4.45 3.05
C ALA A 188 -19.15 4.29 2.71
N ASP A 189 -19.69 5.07 1.75
CA ASP A 189 -21.11 5.01 1.40
C ASP A 189 -21.50 3.61 0.87
N PRO A 190 -22.59 2.99 1.39
CA PRO A 190 -23.00 1.66 0.97
C PRO A 190 -23.32 1.53 -0.52
N LYS A 191 -23.87 2.59 -1.16
CA LYS A 191 -24.20 2.57 -2.59
C LYS A 191 -22.94 2.60 -3.44
N ASP A 192 -21.93 3.36 -3.02
CA ASP A 192 -20.65 3.42 -3.70
C ASP A 192 -19.88 2.10 -3.56
N LYS A 193 -19.96 1.46 -2.38
CA LYS A 193 -19.41 0.10 -2.18
C LYS A 193 -20.11 -0.93 -3.07
N GLU A 194 -21.43 -0.82 -3.25
CA GLU A 194 -22.18 -1.70 -4.14
C GLU A 194 -21.73 -1.53 -5.60
N VAL A 195 -21.54 -0.30 -6.08
CA VAL A 195 -21.01 -0.03 -7.44
C VAL A 195 -19.69 -0.73 -7.65
N ILE A 196 -18.72 -0.59 -6.73
CA ILE A 196 -17.41 -1.24 -6.87
C ILE A 196 -17.51 -2.77 -6.84
N THR A 197 -18.42 -3.31 -6.04
CA THR A 197 -18.56 -4.77 -5.87
C THR A 197 -19.21 -5.42 -7.10
N THR A 198 -20.02 -4.66 -7.86
CA THR A 198 -20.83 -5.20 -8.97
C THR A 198 -20.21 -4.93 -10.34
N GLU A 199 -19.26 -4.00 -10.47
CA GLU A 199 -18.56 -3.66 -11.74
C GLU A 199 -17.21 -4.38 -11.89
#